data_3201064be2e87a78dd7a58dfdf776efe
#
_entry.id   3201064be2e87a78dd7a58dfdf776efe
#
_cell.length_a   1.000
_cell.length_b   1.000
_cell.length_c   1.000
_cell.angle_alpha   90.00
_cell.angle_beta   90.00
_cell.angle_gamma   90.00
#
_symmetry.space_group_name_H-M   'P 1'
#
loop_
_entity.id
_entity.type
_entity.pdbx_description
1 polymer ?
#
loop_
_entity_poly.entity_id
_entity_poly.type
_entity_poly.pdbx_seq_one_letter_code
_entity_poly.pdbx_strand_id
1 'polypeptide(L)'
;MIEIEEMKYKNLSEVKERINKNYEFIQQLESLIKDQATDIEKLMLITLVGYLYSLYITGQYASAKLEKELIAIGNRNIKFLPSRDAKKGRILIVMTVSANVGGHSVLVNNWIRWDNRHQYSVVFTEQEHNKVVEFIRESVDVSNGKIYCLEGDAILKAKRLLDISQNFEKILLFTNMHDTVPILAYGNRNWKIPVFFCNHADFRFSFGFSVADKVLNLAPYDKDKTERSRGVGEGKSVLVRFPNGGQIVGNVEKSGSEKNQKSKEEKKHILAEKFGFAEHEKLIVSAGAEFKYKN
;
A
#
# COMPACT_ATOMS: atom_id res chain seq x y z
N MET A 1 8.55 26.18 22.46
CA MET A 1 7.50 25.30 22.99
C MET A 1 6.38 25.30 21.97
N ILE A 2 6.18 24.20 21.28
CA ILE A 2 5.01 24.02 20.42
C ILE A 2 3.94 23.47 21.36
N GLU A 3 2.96 24.29 21.70
CA GLU A 3 1.76 23.83 22.40
C GLU A 3 1.08 22.81 21.47
N ILE A 4 1.16 21.55 21.86
CA ILE A 4 0.28 20.53 21.32
C ILE A 4 -1.09 20.84 21.92
N GLU A 5 -1.95 21.54 21.17
CA GLU A 5 -3.36 21.59 21.51
C GLU A 5 -3.83 20.13 21.58
N GLU A 6 -4.08 19.65 22.80
CA GLU A 6 -4.82 18.42 23.03
C GLU A 6 -6.14 18.55 22.26
N MET A 7 -6.30 17.83 21.19
CA MET A 7 -7.59 17.64 20.56
C MET A 7 -8.47 16.87 21.56
N LYS A 8 -9.06 17.57 22.48
CA LYS A 8 -10.13 17.04 23.33
C LYS A 8 -11.31 16.78 22.40
N TYR A 9 -11.50 15.52 22.02
CA TYR A 9 -12.79 15.12 21.48
C TYR A 9 -13.82 15.35 22.57
N LYS A 10 -14.49 16.50 22.51
CA LYS A 10 -15.41 16.98 23.56
C LYS A 10 -16.58 16.02 23.77
N ASN A 11 -16.92 15.21 22.75
CA ASN A 11 -18.02 14.27 22.87
C ASN A 11 -17.95 13.15 21.80
N LEU A 12 -18.18 11.91 22.20
CA LEU A 12 -18.26 10.75 21.29
C LEU A 12 -19.38 10.91 20.25
N SER A 13 -20.45 11.64 20.56
CA SER A 13 -21.53 11.94 19.63
C SER A 13 -21.08 12.82 18.46
N GLU A 14 -20.24 13.82 18.70
CA GLU A 14 -19.69 14.68 17.65
C GLU A 14 -18.79 13.90 16.67
N VAL A 15 -17.99 12.97 17.20
CA VAL A 15 -17.17 12.08 16.36
C VAL A 15 -18.05 11.19 15.48
N LYS A 16 -19.09 10.60 16.04
CA LYS A 16 -20.04 9.76 15.28
C LYS A 16 -20.76 10.57 14.21
N GLU A 17 -21.23 11.77 14.55
CA GLU A 17 -21.89 12.64 13.58
C GLU A 17 -20.97 13.01 12.42
N ARG A 18 -19.71 13.31 12.69
CA ARG A 18 -18.72 13.60 11.65
C ARG A 18 -18.45 12.40 10.73
N ILE A 19 -18.30 11.22 11.33
CA ILE A 19 -18.13 9.97 10.54
C ILE A 19 -19.34 9.76 9.63
N ASN A 20 -20.56 9.94 10.12
CA ASN A 20 -21.78 9.79 9.34
C ASN A 20 -21.86 10.81 8.22
N LYS A 21 -21.57 12.10 8.48
CA LYS A 21 -21.54 13.14 7.44
C LYS A 21 -20.53 12.84 6.34
N ASN A 22 -19.33 12.39 6.69
CA ASN A 22 -18.33 11.98 5.71
C ASN A 22 -18.84 10.82 4.86
N TYR A 23 -19.43 9.81 5.50
CA TYR A 23 -19.98 8.65 4.82
C TYR A 23 -21.11 9.04 3.85
N GLU A 24 -22.10 9.81 4.32
CA GLU A 24 -23.24 10.28 3.51
C GLU A 24 -22.80 11.10 2.30
N PHE A 25 -21.83 12.01 2.50
CA PHE A 25 -21.26 12.79 1.40
C PHE A 25 -20.63 11.91 0.32
N ILE A 26 -19.81 10.94 0.73
CA ILE A 26 -19.16 10.04 -0.23
C ILE A 26 -20.19 9.11 -0.91
N GLN A 27 -21.21 8.64 -0.17
CA GLN A 27 -22.30 7.85 -0.74
C GLN A 27 -23.10 8.61 -1.80
N GLN A 28 -23.31 9.91 -1.64
CA GLN A 28 -23.93 10.75 -2.67
C GLN A 28 -23.10 10.76 -3.95
N LEU A 29 -21.77 10.94 -3.85
CA LEU A 29 -20.87 10.86 -5.01
C LEU A 29 -20.88 9.45 -5.63
N GLU A 30 -20.83 8.40 -4.81
CA GLU A 30 -20.90 7.02 -5.29
C GLU A 30 -22.20 6.74 -6.06
N SER A 31 -23.32 7.33 -5.65
CA SER A 31 -24.60 7.18 -6.33
C SER A 31 -24.60 7.70 -7.77
N LEU A 32 -23.74 8.68 -8.08
CA LEU A 32 -23.62 9.26 -9.42
C LEU A 32 -22.85 8.36 -10.42
N ILE A 33 -22.16 7.32 -9.95
CA ILE A 33 -21.38 6.43 -10.82
C ILE A 33 -22.25 5.74 -11.86
N LYS A 34 -23.47 5.33 -11.48
CA LYS A 34 -24.42 4.66 -12.37
C LYS A 34 -24.90 5.56 -13.52
N ASP A 35 -24.91 6.88 -13.30
CA ASP A 35 -25.44 7.87 -14.22
C ASP A 35 -24.38 8.36 -15.22
N GLN A 36 -23.12 7.91 -15.08
CA GLN A 36 -22.04 8.25 -15.99
C GLN A 36 -22.22 7.54 -17.34
N ALA A 37 -22.03 8.28 -18.44
CA ALA A 37 -22.25 7.80 -19.79
C ALA A 37 -21.17 6.83 -20.28
N THR A 38 -19.92 7.04 -19.84
CA THR A 38 -18.77 6.29 -20.33
C THR A 38 -18.04 5.54 -19.21
N ASP A 39 -17.33 4.48 -19.56
CA ASP A 39 -16.47 3.75 -18.62
C ASP A 39 -15.32 4.62 -18.07
N ILE A 40 -14.85 5.60 -18.84
CA ILE A 40 -13.80 6.54 -18.41
C ILE A 40 -14.35 7.44 -17.31
N GLU A 41 -15.52 8.03 -17.48
CA GLU A 41 -16.16 8.87 -16.46
C GLU A 41 -16.46 8.08 -15.19
N LYS A 42 -16.97 6.85 -15.32
CA LYS A 42 -17.18 5.94 -14.18
C LYS A 42 -15.88 5.68 -13.43
N LEU A 43 -14.81 5.38 -14.16
CA LEU A 43 -13.50 5.10 -13.58
C LEU A 43 -12.93 6.30 -12.84
N MET A 44 -13.03 7.50 -13.42
CA MET A 44 -12.61 8.74 -12.77
C MET A 44 -13.37 8.97 -11.46
N LEU A 45 -14.69 8.78 -11.48
CA LEU A 45 -15.51 8.97 -10.28
C LEU A 45 -15.26 7.88 -9.24
N ILE A 46 -15.07 6.62 -9.62
CA ILE A 46 -14.70 5.53 -8.70
C ILE A 46 -13.34 5.82 -8.06
N THR A 47 -12.37 6.30 -8.83
CA THR A 47 -11.04 6.65 -8.31
C THR A 47 -11.15 7.78 -7.28
N LEU A 48 -11.92 8.82 -7.57
CA LEU A 48 -12.19 9.92 -6.64
C LEU A 48 -12.89 9.42 -5.37
N VAL A 49 -13.93 8.62 -5.49
CA VAL A 49 -14.67 8.04 -4.36
C VAL A 49 -13.73 7.18 -3.49
N GLY A 50 -12.92 6.33 -4.12
CA GLY A 50 -11.91 5.51 -3.40
C GLY A 50 -10.87 6.37 -2.68
N TYR A 51 -10.40 7.45 -3.31
CA TYR A 51 -9.50 8.41 -2.68
C TYR A 51 -10.15 9.07 -1.45
N LEU A 52 -11.40 9.55 -1.57
CA LEU A 52 -12.11 10.17 -0.47
C LEU A 52 -12.37 9.20 0.69
N TYR A 53 -12.75 7.96 0.42
CA TYR A 53 -12.84 6.92 1.46
C TYR A 53 -11.50 6.64 2.14
N SER A 54 -10.40 6.71 1.40
CA SER A 54 -9.07 6.53 1.98
C SER A 54 -8.60 7.73 2.80
N LEU A 55 -9.12 8.90 2.53
CA LEU A 55 -8.76 10.16 3.19
C LEU A 55 -9.61 10.42 4.42
N TYR A 56 -10.93 10.23 4.32
CA TYR A 56 -11.88 10.53 5.39
C TYR A 56 -12.23 9.28 6.21
N ILE A 57 -12.39 9.47 7.51
CA ILE A 57 -12.90 8.41 8.38
C ILE A 57 -14.40 8.28 8.17
N THR A 58 -14.83 7.13 7.66
CA THR A 58 -16.23 6.82 7.32
C THR A 58 -16.75 5.53 7.95
N GLY A 59 -15.83 4.73 8.53
CA GLY A 59 -16.14 3.35 8.94
C GLY A 59 -16.17 2.33 7.78
N GLN A 60 -16.04 2.79 6.53
CA GLN A 60 -15.96 1.92 5.34
C GLN A 60 -14.49 1.57 5.08
N TYR A 61 -14.15 0.28 5.04
CA TYR A 61 -12.77 -0.19 4.86
C TYR A 61 -12.53 -0.90 3.52
N ALA A 62 -13.59 -1.29 2.81
CA ALA A 62 -13.57 -1.86 1.48
C ALA A 62 -14.94 -1.68 0.82
N SER A 63 -15.02 -1.77 -0.52
CA SER A 63 -16.28 -1.74 -1.25
C SER A 63 -16.28 -2.76 -2.37
N ALA A 64 -16.89 -3.91 -2.12
CA ALA A 64 -17.08 -4.95 -3.14
C ALA A 64 -17.91 -4.43 -4.34
N LYS A 65 -18.82 -3.48 -4.10
CA LYS A 65 -19.64 -2.85 -5.15
C LYS A 65 -18.76 -2.04 -6.12
N LEU A 66 -17.87 -1.19 -5.60
CA LEU A 66 -16.96 -0.40 -6.43
C LEU A 66 -15.96 -1.30 -7.17
N GLU A 67 -15.38 -2.29 -6.49
CA GLU A 67 -14.46 -3.23 -7.13
C GLU A 67 -15.15 -4.07 -8.21
N LYS A 68 -16.41 -4.47 -8.01
CA LYS A 68 -17.21 -5.16 -9.03
C LYS A 68 -17.38 -4.31 -10.30
N GLU A 69 -17.63 -3.00 -10.15
CA GLU A 69 -17.73 -2.11 -11.31
C GLU A 69 -16.37 -1.93 -11.99
N LEU A 70 -15.27 -1.78 -11.24
CA LEU A 70 -13.92 -1.75 -11.81
C LEU A 70 -13.60 -3.02 -12.59
N ILE A 71 -13.91 -4.19 -12.05
CA ILE A 71 -13.76 -5.49 -12.73
C ILE A 71 -14.58 -5.52 -14.02
N ALA A 72 -15.81 -5.03 -13.99
CA ALA A 72 -16.66 -4.95 -15.17
C ALA A 72 -16.09 -4.03 -16.25
N ILE A 73 -15.60 -2.84 -15.86
CA ILE A 73 -14.90 -1.90 -16.76
C ILE A 73 -13.66 -2.57 -17.37
N GLY A 74 -12.83 -3.21 -16.55
CA GLY A 74 -11.66 -3.93 -17.02
C GLY A 74 -12.00 -5.00 -18.06
N ASN A 75 -13.02 -5.82 -17.79
CA ASN A 75 -13.46 -6.88 -18.72
C ASN A 75 -14.08 -6.37 -20.02
N ARG A 76 -14.71 -5.18 -20.03
CA ARG A 76 -15.23 -4.56 -21.25
C ARG A 76 -14.13 -3.98 -22.15
N ASN A 77 -13.12 -3.39 -21.52
CA ASN A 77 -12.11 -2.58 -22.22
C ASN A 77 -10.78 -3.32 -22.47
N ILE A 78 -10.50 -4.39 -21.73
CA ILE A 78 -9.22 -5.12 -21.84
C ILE A 78 -9.49 -6.55 -22.35
N LYS A 79 -9.14 -6.77 -23.61
CA LYS A 79 -9.08 -8.12 -24.18
C LYS A 79 -7.72 -8.73 -23.82
N PHE A 80 -7.73 -9.65 -22.88
CA PHE A 80 -6.52 -10.36 -22.44
C PHE A 80 -6.66 -11.86 -22.74
N LEU A 81 -5.67 -12.41 -23.42
CA LEU A 81 -5.52 -13.85 -23.65
C LEU A 81 -4.14 -14.24 -23.14
N PRO A 82 -4.04 -15.16 -22.17
CA PRO A 82 -2.76 -15.66 -21.71
C PRO A 82 -1.99 -16.27 -22.87
N SER A 83 -0.77 -15.82 -23.12
CA SER A 83 0.05 -16.28 -24.24
C SER A 83 1.34 -16.97 -23.79
N ARG A 84 1.59 -17.02 -22.50
CA ARG A 84 2.84 -17.52 -21.93
C ARG A 84 2.59 -18.28 -20.63
N ASP A 85 3.45 -19.25 -20.38
CA ASP A 85 3.53 -19.92 -19.09
C ASP A 85 4.31 -19.08 -18.09
N ALA A 86 3.80 -19.00 -16.87
CA ALA A 86 4.47 -18.32 -15.77
C ALA A 86 5.81 -18.99 -15.45
N LYS A 87 6.86 -18.21 -15.32
CA LYS A 87 8.20 -18.74 -14.99
C LYS A 87 8.31 -18.95 -13.48
N LYS A 88 8.59 -20.20 -13.09
CA LYS A 88 8.80 -20.56 -11.67
C LYS A 88 9.89 -19.71 -11.02
N GLY A 89 9.70 -19.40 -9.75
CA GLY A 89 10.65 -18.62 -8.94
C GLY A 89 10.66 -17.13 -9.24
N ARG A 90 9.77 -16.61 -10.11
CA ARG A 90 9.67 -15.19 -10.43
C ARG A 90 8.42 -14.59 -9.81
N ILE A 91 8.61 -13.53 -9.02
CA ILE A 91 7.52 -12.83 -8.34
C ILE A 91 7.49 -11.38 -8.82
N LEU A 92 6.30 -10.88 -9.13
CA LEU A 92 6.08 -9.48 -9.44
C LEU A 92 5.47 -8.77 -8.23
N ILE A 93 6.12 -7.71 -7.81
CA ILE A 93 5.57 -6.77 -6.84
C ILE A 93 4.95 -5.59 -7.61
N VAL A 94 3.69 -5.29 -7.32
CA VAL A 94 2.98 -4.14 -7.88
C VAL A 94 2.90 -3.06 -6.80
N MET A 95 3.43 -1.89 -7.09
CA MET A 95 3.40 -0.71 -6.23
C MET A 95 2.73 0.45 -6.97
N THR A 96 2.10 1.35 -6.25
CA THR A 96 1.65 2.62 -6.86
C THR A 96 2.83 3.58 -7.02
N VAL A 97 3.52 3.84 -5.92
CA VAL A 97 4.73 4.69 -5.86
C VAL A 97 5.69 4.17 -4.80
N SER A 98 6.95 4.58 -4.91
CA SER A 98 7.95 4.44 -3.85
C SER A 98 8.32 5.79 -3.24
N ALA A 99 8.69 5.82 -1.98
CA ALA A 99 9.13 7.02 -1.28
C ALA A 99 10.34 6.74 -0.40
N ASN A 100 11.21 7.75 -0.24
CA ASN A 100 12.39 7.65 0.63
C ASN A 100 12.03 7.52 2.11
N VAL A 101 10.86 8.02 2.50
CA VAL A 101 10.35 8.00 3.87
C VAL A 101 9.00 7.28 3.89
N GLY A 102 8.83 6.38 4.87
CA GLY A 102 7.58 5.64 5.07
C GLY A 102 7.80 4.12 5.06
N GLY A 103 6.95 3.42 5.81
CA GLY A 103 7.08 1.97 6.03
C GLY A 103 6.85 1.12 4.78
N HIS A 104 6.06 1.62 3.83
CA HIS A 104 5.64 0.89 2.64
C HIS A 104 6.81 0.46 1.73
N SER A 105 7.66 1.42 1.31
CA SER A 105 8.84 1.13 0.47
C SER A 105 9.89 0.32 1.21
N VAL A 106 10.06 0.59 2.52
CA VAL A 106 10.97 -0.18 3.39
C VAL A 106 10.49 -1.63 3.52
N LEU A 107 9.18 -1.86 3.64
CA LEU A 107 8.59 -3.19 3.70
C LEU A 107 8.90 -4.01 2.43
N VAL A 108 8.71 -3.41 1.26
CA VAL A 108 9.02 -4.03 -0.04
C VAL A 108 10.52 -4.33 -0.17
N ASN A 109 11.38 -3.37 0.16
CA ASN A 109 12.83 -3.58 0.14
C ASN A 109 13.25 -4.75 1.02
N ASN A 110 12.72 -4.83 2.24
CA ASN A 110 13.03 -5.91 3.16
C ASN A 110 12.53 -7.25 2.64
N TRP A 111 11.32 -7.28 2.08
CA TRP A 111 10.77 -8.49 1.47
C TRP A 111 11.70 -9.04 0.40
N ILE A 112 12.16 -8.21 -0.53
CA ILE A 112 13.05 -8.61 -1.61
C ILE A 112 14.40 -9.09 -1.05
N ARG A 113 15.01 -8.34 -0.13
CA ARG A 113 16.35 -8.66 0.42
C ARG A 113 16.40 -9.92 1.28
N TRP A 114 15.28 -10.31 1.87
CA TRP A 114 15.25 -11.44 2.78
C TRP A 114 14.88 -12.76 2.12
N ASP A 115 14.25 -12.72 0.97
CA ASP A 115 13.94 -13.92 0.21
C ASP A 115 14.92 -14.10 -0.97
N ASN A 116 15.97 -14.85 -0.71
CA ASN A 116 16.98 -15.19 -1.72
C ASN A 116 16.58 -16.38 -2.64
N ARG A 117 15.36 -16.91 -2.47
CA ARG A 117 14.87 -18.09 -3.26
C ARG A 117 14.16 -17.66 -4.53
N HIS A 118 13.71 -16.42 -4.63
CA HIS A 118 12.92 -15.92 -5.73
C HIS A 118 13.57 -14.70 -6.39
N GLN A 119 13.30 -14.54 -7.68
CA GLN A 119 13.62 -13.35 -8.45
C GLN A 119 12.45 -12.37 -8.35
N TYR A 120 12.71 -11.16 -7.87
CA TYR A 120 11.72 -10.12 -7.70
C TYR A 120 11.85 -9.02 -8.74
N SER A 121 10.77 -8.74 -9.45
CA SER A 121 10.63 -7.52 -10.25
C SER A 121 9.57 -6.61 -9.64
N VAL A 122 9.67 -5.31 -9.89
CA VAL A 122 8.71 -4.33 -9.39
C VAL A 122 8.09 -3.57 -10.56
N VAL A 123 6.77 -3.41 -10.52
CA VAL A 123 6.05 -2.53 -11.44
C VAL A 123 5.36 -1.41 -10.66
N PHE A 124 5.50 -0.19 -11.15
CA PHE A 124 4.87 0.99 -10.59
C PHE A 124 3.72 1.47 -11.47
N THR A 125 2.56 1.73 -10.86
CA THR A 125 1.37 2.20 -11.59
C THR A 125 1.35 3.72 -11.77
N GLU A 126 1.98 4.49 -10.86
CA GLU A 126 1.91 5.96 -10.84
C GLU A 126 3.28 6.64 -10.67
N GLN A 127 4.37 5.96 -10.98
CA GLN A 127 5.70 6.51 -10.77
C GLN A 127 6.53 6.55 -12.05
N GLU A 128 7.20 7.68 -12.28
CA GLU A 128 8.22 7.84 -13.32
C GLU A 128 9.50 7.07 -12.94
N HIS A 129 10.17 6.52 -13.94
CA HIS A 129 11.34 5.68 -13.72
C HIS A 129 12.47 6.39 -12.95
N ASN A 130 12.75 7.64 -13.25
CA ASN A 130 13.80 8.43 -12.60
C ASN A 130 13.49 8.81 -11.13
N LYS A 131 12.23 8.67 -10.71
CA LYS A 131 11.76 8.97 -9.34
C LYS A 131 11.71 7.73 -8.44
N VAL A 132 12.00 6.55 -8.96
CA VAL A 132 12.06 5.32 -8.13
C VAL A 132 13.22 5.43 -7.15
N VAL A 133 12.93 5.17 -5.87
CA VAL A 133 13.94 5.32 -4.80
C VAL A 133 15.08 4.31 -4.93
N GLU A 134 16.30 4.72 -4.61
CA GLU A 134 17.52 3.97 -4.89
C GLU A 134 17.54 2.61 -4.19
N PHE A 135 17.17 2.53 -2.93
CA PHE A 135 17.21 1.26 -2.20
C PHE A 135 16.25 0.19 -2.77
N ILE A 136 15.17 0.59 -3.48
CA ILE A 136 14.30 -0.34 -4.22
C ILE A 136 15.02 -0.81 -5.49
N ARG A 137 15.71 0.09 -6.21
CA ARG A 137 16.51 -0.29 -7.39
C ARG A 137 17.55 -1.33 -7.01
N GLU A 138 18.36 -1.03 -6.00
CA GLU A 138 19.40 -1.92 -5.51
C GLU A 138 18.85 -3.30 -5.12
N SER A 139 17.71 -3.34 -4.37
CA SER A 139 17.15 -4.62 -3.95
C SER A 139 16.63 -5.45 -5.13
N VAL A 140 16.03 -4.81 -6.13
CA VAL A 140 15.58 -5.47 -7.36
C VAL A 140 16.76 -5.98 -8.19
N ASP A 141 17.81 -5.19 -8.31
CA ASP A 141 19.03 -5.57 -9.05
C ASP A 141 19.72 -6.77 -8.39
N VAL A 142 19.87 -6.76 -7.05
CA VAL A 142 20.43 -7.90 -6.28
C VAL A 142 19.60 -9.17 -6.49
N SER A 143 18.28 -9.06 -6.66
CA SER A 143 17.41 -10.22 -6.96
C SER A 143 17.41 -10.62 -8.45
N ASN A 144 18.22 -9.98 -9.30
CA ASN A 144 18.23 -10.12 -10.76
C ASN A 144 16.86 -9.81 -11.42
N GLY A 145 16.09 -8.91 -10.83
CA GLY A 145 14.79 -8.49 -11.30
C GLY A 145 14.82 -7.34 -12.30
N LYS A 146 13.63 -6.78 -12.55
CA LYS A 146 13.45 -5.62 -13.42
C LYS A 146 12.46 -4.64 -12.79
N ILE A 147 12.65 -3.34 -13.09
CA ILE A 147 11.72 -2.28 -12.72
C ILE A 147 10.96 -1.85 -13.96
N TYR A 148 9.65 -1.76 -13.83
CA TYR A 148 8.73 -1.27 -14.85
C TYR A 148 7.95 -0.08 -14.29
N CYS A 149 7.78 0.97 -15.09
CA CYS A 149 6.91 2.10 -14.77
C CYS A 149 5.84 2.20 -15.85
N LEU A 150 4.57 2.18 -15.44
CA LEU A 150 3.45 2.19 -16.37
C LEU A 150 3.08 3.60 -16.74
N GLU A 151 2.81 3.82 -18.03
CA GLU A 151 2.41 5.11 -18.59
C GLU A 151 1.07 5.00 -19.29
N GLY A 152 0.36 6.12 -19.37
CA GLY A 152 -0.95 6.26 -19.99
C GLY A 152 -2.09 6.31 -18.97
N ASP A 153 -3.33 6.17 -19.45
CA ASP A 153 -4.51 6.09 -18.59
C ASP A 153 -4.59 4.76 -17.85
N ALA A 154 -5.53 4.65 -16.91
CA ALA A 154 -5.65 3.46 -16.05
C ALA A 154 -5.99 2.18 -16.83
N ILE A 155 -6.74 2.26 -17.94
CA ILE A 155 -7.09 1.10 -18.78
C ILE A 155 -5.83 0.61 -19.52
N LEU A 156 -5.06 1.52 -20.10
CA LEU A 156 -3.81 1.20 -20.79
C LEU A 156 -2.78 0.63 -19.80
N LYS A 157 -2.65 1.23 -18.62
CA LYS A 157 -1.78 0.73 -17.54
C LYS A 157 -2.19 -0.67 -17.12
N ALA A 158 -3.50 -0.93 -16.92
CA ALA A 158 -4.00 -2.25 -16.54
C ALA A 158 -3.72 -3.31 -17.62
N LYS A 159 -3.86 -2.97 -18.89
CA LYS A 159 -3.48 -3.86 -20.01
C LYS A 159 -1.98 -4.19 -19.97
N ARG A 160 -1.13 -3.18 -19.86
CA ARG A 160 0.33 -3.37 -19.76
C ARG A 160 0.71 -4.18 -18.54
N LEU A 161 0.01 -3.96 -17.41
CA LEU A 161 0.22 -4.73 -16.18
C LEU A 161 -0.06 -6.23 -16.41
N LEU A 162 -1.16 -6.59 -17.08
CA LEU A 162 -1.46 -7.98 -17.45
C LEU A 162 -0.36 -8.58 -18.34
N ASP A 163 0.07 -7.84 -19.38
CA ASP A 163 1.10 -8.29 -20.31
C ASP A 163 2.45 -8.56 -19.63
N ILE A 164 2.82 -7.75 -18.65
CA ILE A 164 4.03 -7.97 -17.84
C ILE A 164 3.83 -9.16 -16.91
N SER A 165 2.71 -9.19 -16.19
CA SER A 165 2.44 -10.10 -15.08
C SER A 165 2.37 -11.57 -15.49
N GLN A 166 1.97 -11.90 -16.73
CA GLN A 166 1.91 -13.28 -17.21
C GLN A 166 3.26 -14.02 -17.24
N ASN A 167 4.38 -13.31 -17.06
CA ASN A 167 5.71 -13.90 -16.99
C ASN A 167 6.13 -14.31 -15.56
N PHE A 168 5.26 -14.14 -14.57
CA PHE A 168 5.56 -14.34 -13.16
C PHE A 168 4.70 -15.45 -12.56
N GLU A 169 5.23 -16.12 -11.54
CA GLU A 169 4.54 -17.20 -10.83
C GLU A 169 3.47 -16.66 -9.86
N LYS A 170 3.74 -15.52 -9.27
CA LYS A 170 2.88 -14.88 -8.25
C LYS A 170 2.96 -13.37 -8.36
N ILE A 171 1.89 -12.72 -7.97
CA ILE A 171 1.77 -11.26 -7.89
C ILE A 171 1.58 -10.84 -6.44
N LEU A 172 2.36 -9.86 -5.98
CA LEU A 172 2.20 -9.24 -4.67
C LEU A 172 1.77 -7.79 -4.86
N LEU A 173 0.62 -7.42 -4.32
CA LEU A 173 0.12 -6.05 -4.36
C LEU A 173 0.55 -5.28 -3.11
N PHE A 174 1.33 -4.24 -3.31
CA PHE A 174 1.71 -3.23 -2.33
C PHE A 174 1.27 -1.87 -2.83
N THR A 175 -0.02 -1.71 -3.10
CA THR A 175 -0.56 -0.54 -3.77
C THR A 175 -1.17 0.45 -2.79
N ASN A 176 -1.22 1.73 -3.19
CA ASN A 176 -1.97 2.74 -2.45
C ASN A 176 -3.46 2.37 -2.43
N MET A 177 -4.15 2.86 -1.42
CA MET A 177 -5.51 2.48 -1.09
C MET A 177 -6.53 2.68 -2.22
N HIS A 178 -6.33 3.67 -3.06
CA HIS A 178 -7.25 4.04 -4.14
C HIS A 178 -6.74 3.68 -5.55
N ASP A 179 -5.69 2.87 -5.64
CA ASP A 179 -5.17 2.42 -6.93
C ASP A 179 -6.12 1.44 -7.62
N THR A 180 -6.71 1.86 -8.73
CA THR A 180 -7.69 1.07 -9.49
C THR A 180 -7.06 0.16 -10.54
N VAL A 181 -5.80 0.42 -10.92
CA VAL A 181 -5.12 -0.32 -12.00
C VAL A 181 -5.04 -1.83 -11.75
N PRO A 182 -4.66 -2.31 -10.54
CA PRO A 182 -4.63 -3.74 -10.26
C PRO A 182 -5.99 -4.42 -10.33
N ILE A 183 -7.07 -3.70 -9.95
CA ILE A 183 -8.42 -4.26 -9.99
C ILE A 183 -8.92 -4.39 -11.43
N LEU A 184 -8.69 -3.39 -12.26
CA LEU A 184 -8.96 -3.44 -13.70
C LEU A 184 -8.22 -4.59 -14.38
N ALA A 185 -6.97 -4.83 -14.00
CA ALA A 185 -6.13 -5.88 -14.56
C ALA A 185 -6.53 -7.27 -14.05
N TYR A 186 -6.38 -7.52 -12.77
CA TYR A 186 -6.48 -8.87 -12.20
C TYR A 186 -7.93 -9.34 -12.00
N GLY A 187 -8.92 -8.46 -12.12
CA GLY A 187 -10.33 -8.81 -12.26
C GLY A 187 -10.68 -9.39 -13.63
N ASN A 188 -9.73 -9.50 -14.57
CA ASN A 188 -9.97 -10.07 -15.89
C ASN A 188 -10.31 -11.56 -15.78
N ARG A 189 -11.41 -11.97 -16.47
CA ARG A 189 -11.94 -13.36 -16.42
C ARG A 189 -10.94 -14.44 -16.86
N ASN A 190 -9.95 -14.06 -17.65
CA ASN A 190 -8.92 -14.98 -18.16
C ASN A 190 -7.65 -15.01 -17.30
N TRP A 191 -7.60 -14.19 -16.23
CA TRP A 191 -6.47 -14.15 -15.32
C TRP A 191 -6.45 -15.39 -14.41
N LYS A 192 -5.28 -16.02 -14.23
CA LYS A 192 -5.14 -17.30 -13.50
C LYS A 192 -3.96 -17.30 -12.51
N ILE A 193 -3.04 -16.33 -12.62
CA ILE A 193 -1.86 -16.29 -11.75
C ILE A 193 -2.29 -15.76 -10.37
N PRO A 194 -1.86 -16.40 -9.28
CA PRO A 194 -2.24 -15.99 -7.92
C PRO A 194 -1.84 -14.56 -7.59
N VAL A 195 -2.78 -13.81 -7.00
CA VAL A 195 -2.60 -12.42 -6.55
C VAL A 195 -2.69 -12.39 -5.03
N PHE A 196 -1.68 -11.85 -4.38
CA PHE A 196 -1.63 -11.68 -2.93
C PHE A 196 -1.60 -10.19 -2.59
N PHE A 197 -2.56 -9.73 -1.82
CA PHE A 197 -2.66 -8.33 -1.40
C PHE A 197 -2.02 -8.15 -0.02
N CYS A 198 -1.03 -7.28 0.10
CA CYS A 198 -0.44 -6.90 1.37
C CYS A 198 -1.25 -5.77 2.02
N ASN A 199 -1.94 -6.08 3.11
CA ASN A 199 -2.74 -5.12 3.86
C ASN A 199 -1.85 -4.27 4.78
N HIS A 200 -1.14 -3.31 4.20
CA HIS A 200 -0.22 -2.42 4.91
C HIS A 200 -0.88 -1.14 5.46
N ALA A 201 -2.15 -0.90 5.12
CA ALA A 201 -2.93 0.25 5.56
C ALA A 201 -4.26 -0.22 6.18
N ASP A 202 -4.17 -1.03 7.21
CA ASP A 202 -5.28 -1.72 7.89
C ASP A 202 -6.36 -0.78 8.43
N PHE A 203 -5.99 0.44 8.81
CA PHE A 203 -6.88 1.47 9.39
C PHE A 203 -7.62 2.31 8.34
N ARG A 204 -7.37 2.09 7.03
CA ARG A 204 -7.96 2.88 5.94
C ARG A 204 -8.78 2.03 4.98
N PHE A 205 -9.66 2.69 4.25
CA PHE A 205 -10.28 2.10 3.06
C PHE A 205 -9.18 1.68 2.06
N SER A 206 -9.36 0.54 1.40
CA SER A 206 -8.49 0.12 0.30
C SER A 206 -9.25 -0.68 -0.74
N PHE A 207 -8.86 -0.52 -2.00
CA PHE A 207 -9.16 -1.46 -3.08
C PHE A 207 -8.18 -2.64 -3.06
N GLY A 208 -8.55 -3.76 -3.72
CA GLY A 208 -7.68 -4.91 -3.96
C GLY A 208 -8.20 -6.22 -3.38
N PHE A 209 -9.20 -6.19 -2.51
CA PHE A 209 -9.69 -7.38 -1.81
C PHE A 209 -10.44 -8.36 -2.71
N SER A 210 -11.15 -7.88 -3.74
CA SER A 210 -11.93 -8.73 -4.65
C SER A 210 -11.04 -9.53 -5.61
N VAL A 211 -9.88 -9.01 -5.97
CA VAL A 211 -8.94 -9.66 -6.90
C VAL A 211 -7.86 -10.48 -6.21
N ALA A 212 -7.74 -10.38 -4.89
CA ALA A 212 -6.75 -11.12 -4.13
C ALA A 212 -7.20 -12.56 -3.86
N ASP A 213 -6.33 -13.53 -4.11
CA ASP A 213 -6.47 -14.92 -3.65
C ASP A 213 -6.15 -15.06 -2.18
N LYS A 214 -5.19 -14.27 -1.68
CA LYS A 214 -4.84 -14.16 -0.26
C LYS A 214 -4.61 -12.71 0.12
N VAL A 215 -5.05 -12.34 1.33
CA VAL A 215 -4.78 -11.06 1.97
C VAL A 215 -3.76 -11.30 3.08
N LEU A 216 -2.59 -10.69 2.94
CA LEU A 216 -1.46 -10.82 3.86
C LEU A 216 -1.58 -9.73 4.92
N ASN A 217 -1.87 -10.10 6.16
CA ASN A 217 -1.98 -9.19 7.30
C ASN A 217 -0.70 -9.22 8.13
N LEU A 218 -0.27 -8.07 8.61
CA LEU A 218 1.02 -7.89 9.29
C LEU A 218 0.93 -8.14 10.80
N ALA A 219 -0.27 -8.03 11.36
CA ALA A 219 -0.54 -8.28 12.77
C ALA A 219 -1.84 -9.10 12.98
N PRO A 220 -1.98 -9.80 14.11
CA PRO A 220 -3.21 -10.55 14.42
C PRO A 220 -4.47 -9.68 14.39
N TYR A 221 -4.38 -8.46 14.91
CA TYR A 221 -5.48 -7.49 14.88
C TYR A 221 -5.91 -7.14 13.44
N ASP A 222 -4.96 -6.97 12.53
CA ASP A 222 -5.24 -6.65 11.13
C ASP A 222 -5.98 -7.80 10.44
N LYS A 223 -5.62 -9.06 10.79
CA LYS A 223 -6.30 -10.25 10.27
C LYS A 223 -7.76 -10.27 10.68
N ASP A 224 -8.06 -10.10 11.97
CA ASP A 224 -9.39 -10.05 12.51
C ASP A 224 -10.24 -8.92 11.89
N LYS A 225 -9.67 -7.73 11.79
CA LYS A 225 -10.32 -6.57 11.13
C LYS A 225 -10.58 -6.81 9.64
N THR A 226 -9.67 -7.46 8.93
CA THR A 226 -9.83 -7.82 7.51
C THR A 226 -11.04 -8.74 7.32
N GLU A 227 -11.19 -9.73 8.15
CA GLU A 227 -12.32 -10.67 8.10
C GLU A 227 -13.64 -9.98 8.43
N ARG A 228 -13.70 -9.19 9.49
CA ARG A 228 -14.94 -8.57 9.98
C ARG A 228 -15.37 -7.34 9.17
N SER A 229 -14.43 -6.52 8.73
CA SER A 229 -14.76 -5.18 8.23
C SER A 229 -14.52 -5.01 6.72
N ARG A 230 -13.87 -5.97 6.06
CA ARG A 230 -13.57 -5.90 4.62
C ARG A 230 -14.24 -7.00 3.80
N GLY A 231 -15.02 -7.87 4.44
CA GLY A 231 -15.72 -8.96 3.78
C GLY A 231 -14.81 -10.04 3.20
N VAL A 232 -13.60 -10.17 3.72
CA VAL A 232 -12.63 -11.18 3.30
C VAL A 232 -12.84 -12.44 4.13
N GLY A 233 -13.17 -13.56 3.47
CA GLY A 233 -13.38 -14.84 4.17
C GLY A 233 -12.10 -15.34 4.86
N GLU A 234 -12.28 -16.09 5.95
CA GLU A 234 -11.19 -16.66 6.77
C GLU A 234 -10.11 -17.38 5.95
N GLY A 235 -10.51 -18.16 4.95
CA GLY A 235 -9.59 -18.89 4.07
C GLY A 235 -8.69 -18.01 3.19
N LYS A 236 -9.04 -16.72 3.00
CA LYS A 236 -8.25 -15.75 2.24
C LYS A 236 -7.36 -14.88 3.13
N SER A 237 -7.74 -14.68 4.38
CA SER A 237 -7.04 -13.82 5.33
C SER A 237 -5.89 -14.58 6.01
N VAL A 238 -4.66 -14.16 5.81
CA VAL A 238 -3.45 -14.84 6.28
C VAL A 238 -2.61 -13.90 7.12
N LEU A 239 -2.12 -14.38 8.26
CA LEU A 239 -1.15 -13.65 9.06
C LEU A 239 0.27 -13.94 8.54
N VAL A 240 0.98 -12.91 8.15
CA VAL A 240 2.39 -12.99 7.75
C VAL A 240 3.25 -12.27 8.79
N ARG A 241 4.16 -12.99 9.41
CA ARG A 241 5.13 -12.38 10.30
C ARG A 241 6.24 -11.77 9.46
N PHE A 242 6.24 -10.45 9.37
CA PHE A 242 7.42 -9.75 8.84
C PHE A 242 8.51 -9.77 9.90
N PRO A 243 9.71 -10.12 9.50
CA PRO A 243 10.84 -9.91 10.36
C PRO A 243 11.04 -8.40 10.52
N ASN A 244 10.65 -7.86 11.66
CA ASN A 244 11.08 -6.54 12.11
C ASN A 244 12.54 -6.64 12.56
N GLY A 245 13.41 -7.00 11.63
CA GLY A 245 14.83 -7.06 11.88
C GLY A 245 15.39 -5.66 12.05
N GLY A 246 15.93 -5.39 13.23
CA GLY A 246 16.60 -4.13 13.55
C GLY A 246 17.89 -3.87 12.77
N GLN A 247 18.01 -4.40 11.57
CA GLN A 247 19.03 -4.07 10.58
C GLN A 247 18.36 -3.71 9.27
N ILE A 248 17.41 -2.81 9.38
CA ILE A 248 16.98 -2.04 8.26
C ILE A 248 17.91 -0.84 8.21
N VAL A 249 18.98 -1.06 7.66
CA VAL A 249 19.63 -0.01 6.92
C VAL A 249 20.27 -0.78 5.80
N GLY A 250 19.90 -0.49 4.59
CA GLY A 250 20.94 -0.51 3.59
C GLY A 250 22.16 0.08 4.29
N ASN A 251 23.28 -0.56 4.22
CA ASN A 251 24.53 0.12 4.45
C ASN A 251 24.40 1.42 3.64
N VAL A 252 24.00 2.50 4.28
CA VAL A 252 24.55 3.79 3.92
C VAL A 252 26.00 3.52 4.19
N GLU A 253 26.67 3.00 3.18
CA GLU A 253 28.12 3.00 3.14
C GLU A 253 28.43 4.41 3.56
N LYS A 254 29.16 4.50 4.63
CA LYS A 254 29.79 5.71 5.08
C LYS A 254 30.63 6.23 3.91
N SER A 255 29.95 6.89 2.94
CA SER A 255 30.63 7.66 1.95
C SER A 255 31.33 8.76 2.73
N GLY A 256 32.60 8.50 2.98
CA GLY A 256 33.63 9.42 3.35
C GLY A 256 33.22 10.59 4.23
N SER A 257 33.04 10.34 5.52
CA SER A 257 33.49 11.24 6.57
C SER A 257 33.54 10.44 7.88
N GLU A 258 34.74 10.15 8.36
CA GLU A 258 35.03 9.89 9.75
C GLU A 258 34.60 11.13 10.55
N LYS A 259 33.32 11.27 10.83
CA LYS A 259 32.78 12.27 11.76
C LYS A 259 31.98 11.55 12.83
N ASN A 260 32.67 11.34 13.98
CA ASN A 260 32.10 11.19 15.32
C ASN A 260 30.86 10.29 15.42
N GLN A 261 31.07 8.98 15.42
CA GLN A 261 30.07 8.10 16.05
C GLN A 261 30.13 8.38 17.57
N LYS A 262 29.24 9.28 18.02
CA LYS A 262 29.00 9.47 19.44
C LYS A 262 28.63 8.12 20.05
N SER A 263 29.19 7.81 21.23
CA SER A 263 28.84 6.60 21.94
C SER A 263 27.34 6.53 22.24
N LYS A 264 26.83 5.37 22.61
CA LYS A 264 25.43 5.21 22.99
C LYS A 264 25.08 6.10 24.19
N GLU A 265 26.01 6.24 25.10
CA GLU A 265 25.94 7.06 26.30
C GLU A 265 25.90 8.56 25.96
N GLU A 266 26.77 9.03 25.06
CA GLU A 266 26.75 10.42 24.59
C GLU A 266 25.45 10.78 23.88
N LYS A 267 24.91 9.87 23.06
CA LYS A 267 23.61 10.06 22.41
C LYS A 267 22.48 10.14 23.42
N LYS A 268 22.53 9.30 24.46
CA LYS A 268 21.54 9.30 25.53
C LYS A 268 21.61 10.59 26.35
N HIS A 269 22.81 11.06 26.67
CA HIS A 269 23.04 12.32 27.38
C HIS A 269 22.46 13.52 26.60
N ILE A 270 22.75 13.63 25.29
CA ILE A 270 22.23 14.67 24.42
C ILE A 270 20.69 14.64 24.35
N LEU A 271 20.09 13.45 24.31
CA LEU A 271 18.64 13.31 24.30
C LEU A 271 18.05 13.71 25.67
N ALA A 272 18.69 13.32 26.77
CA ALA A 272 18.28 13.70 28.11
C ALA A 272 18.29 15.22 28.30
N GLU A 273 19.36 15.88 27.91
CA GLU A 273 19.49 17.34 27.95
C GLU A 273 18.45 18.02 27.05
N LYS A 274 18.26 17.52 25.83
CA LYS A 274 17.35 18.14 24.85
C LYS A 274 15.88 18.01 25.22
N PHE A 275 15.49 16.89 25.83
CA PHE A 275 14.09 16.55 26.12
C PHE A 275 13.74 16.54 27.61
N GLY A 276 14.70 16.85 28.49
CA GLY A 276 14.46 17.07 29.92
C GLY A 276 14.15 15.79 30.72
N PHE A 277 14.68 14.63 30.34
CA PHE A 277 14.54 13.39 31.11
C PHE A 277 15.84 13.00 31.83
N ALA A 278 15.73 12.29 32.94
CA ALA A 278 16.89 11.85 33.70
C ALA A 278 17.61 10.67 32.99
N GLU A 279 18.94 10.61 33.09
CA GLU A 279 19.75 9.58 32.41
C GLU A 279 19.40 8.14 32.81
N HIS A 280 18.86 7.91 33.99
CA HIS A 280 18.42 6.60 34.46
C HIS A 280 17.03 6.19 33.94
N GLU A 281 16.25 7.14 33.37
CA GLU A 281 14.93 6.85 32.83
C GLU A 281 15.02 6.06 31.54
N LYS A 282 14.05 5.16 31.33
CA LYS A 282 13.89 4.42 30.09
C LYS A 282 13.02 5.23 29.13
N LEU A 283 13.62 5.70 28.05
CA LEU A 283 12.90 6.40 27.00
C LEU A 283 12.28 5.40 26.01
N ILE A 284 10.96 5.43 25.88
CA ILE A 284 10.23 4.74 24.80
C ILE A 284 9.91 5.79 23.75
N VAL A 285 10.54 5.68 22.59
CA VAL A 285 10.30 6.57 21.46
C VAL A 285 9.39 5.86 20.45
N SER A 286 8.24 6.45 20.15
CA SER A 286 7.41 6.08 19.02
C SER A 286 7.57 7.13 17.93
N ALA A 287 8.04 6.72 16.76
CA ALA A 287 8.11 7.58 15.58
C ALA A 287 7.08 7.10 14.57
N GLY A 288 6.19 7.98 14.20
CA GLY A 288 5.20 7.74 13.15
C GLY A 288 5.17 8.91 12.18
N ALA A 289 4.67 8.68 10.96
CA ALA A 289 4.35 9.77 10.08
C ALA A 289 3.24 10.60 10.71
N GLU A 290 3.50 11.87 10.97
CA GLU A 290 2.47 12.81 11.37
C GLU A 290 1.55 13.04 10.18
N PHE A 291 0.47 12.30 10.13
CA PHE A 291 -0.60 12.63 9.22
C PHE A 291 -1.31 13.83 9.83
N LYS A 292 -1.05 15.01 9.29
CA LYS A 292 -1.87 16.19 9.58
C LYS A 292 -3.28 15.94 9.06
N TYR A 293 -4.07 15.23 9.84
CA TYR A 293 -5.51 15.24 9.67
C TYR A 293 -5.99 16.59 10.21
N LYS A 294 -5.78 17.63 9.44
CA LYS A 294 -6.52 18.85 9.64
C LYS A 294 -7.92 18.59 9.12
N ASN A 295 -8.81 18.46 10.09
CA ASN A 295 -10.27 18.57 10.04
C ASN A 295 -11.05 17.36 9.60
#